data_78c55236b06046f4066fca53a94cd024
#
_entry.id   78c55236b06046f4066fca53a94cd024
#
_cell.length_a   1.000
_cell.length_b   1.000
_cell.length_c   1.000
_cell.angle_alpha   90.00
_cell.angle_beta   90.00
_cell.angle_gamma   90.00
#
_symmetry.space_group_name_H-M   'P 1'
#
loop_
_entity.id
_entity.type
_entity.pdbx_description
1 polymer ?
#
loop_
_entity_poly.entity_id
_entity_poly.type
_entity_poly.pdbx_seq_one_letter_code
_entity_poly.pdbx_strand_id
1 'polypeptide(L)'
;MKIAIMMCVCSGVCPSMDKINFFELTERLRLEVPHDFMVLHPRLCEENGEALMRDLLKPDTIYITPACNEKHQMKLLASGFAKAGVPMDEKRWIPVTMAQKDTDQVFADIKAAVEKAKGMA
;
A
#
# COMPACT_ATOMS: atom_id res chain seq x y z
N MET A 1 11.38 -8.31 -10.45
CA MET A 1 11.11 -7.85 -9.07
C MET A 1 9.76 -8.37 -8.62
N LYS A 2 9.60 -8.57 -7.33
CA LYS A 2 8.30 -8.93 -6.75
C LYS A 2 7.40 -7.71 -6.68
N ILE A 3 6.09 -7.94 -6.62
CA ILE A 3 5.08 -6.89 -6.48
C ILE A 3 4.28 -7.19 -5.22
N ALA A 4 4.29 -6.28 -4.28
CA ALA A 4 3.57 -6.42 -3.02
C ALA A 4 2.58 -5.29 -2.81
N ILE A 5 1.47 -5.62 -2.17
CA ILE A 5 0.47 -4.62 -1.74
C ILE A 5 0.60 -4.50 -0.23
N MET A 6 0.94 -3.30 0.25
CA MET A 6 1.07 -3.02 1.68
C MET A 6 0.03 -1.95 2.03
N MET A 7 -1.08 -2.39 2.59
CA MET A 7 -2.26 -1.55 2.81
C MET A 7 -2.36 -1.07 4.25
N CYS A 8 -2.55 0.25 4.42
CA CYS A 8 -2.86 0.84 5.71
C CYS A 8 -4.37 1.03 5.82
N VAL A 9 -5.01 0.27 6.71
CA VAL A 9 -6.48 0.32 6.84
C VAL A 9 -6.96 1.31 7.90
N CYS A 10 -6.04 2.01 8.53
CA CYS A 10 -6.31 3.04 9.56
C CYS A 10 -7.27 2.53 10.65
N SER A 11 -7.04 1.30 11.12
CA SER A 11 -7.87 0.61 12.12
C SER A 11 -9.35 0.49 11.74
N GLY A 12 -9.69 0.76 10.48
CA GLY A 12 -11.07 0.73 9.99
C GLY A 12 -11.95 1.86 10.51
N VAL A 13 -11.36 2.89 11.14
CA VAL A 13 -12.13 3.97 11.79
C VAL A 13 -11.93 5.35 11.18
N CYS A 14 -11.09 5.47 10.17
CA CYS A 14 -10.86 6.77 9.53
C CYS A 14 -12.09 7.21 8.73
N PRO A 15 -12.72 8.37 9.04
CA PRO A 15 -13.92 8.81 8.32
C PRO A 15 -13.71 9.00 6.82
N SER A 16 -12.49 9.29 6.38
CA SER A 16 -12.20 9.47 4.96
C SER A 16 -12.21 8.16 4.17
N MET A 17 -12.26 7.02 4.85
CA MET A 17 -12.27 5.69 4.26
C MET A 17 -13.54 4.91 4.59
N ASP A 18 -14.60 5.57 5.05
CA ASP A 18 -15.82 4.92 5.53
C ASP A 18 -16.63 4.23 4.41
N LYS A 19 -16.37 4.58 3.15
CA LYS A 19 -17.03 3.97 2.00
C LYS A 19 -16.29 2.74 1.45
N ILE A 20 -15.19 2.35 2.09
CA ILE A 20 -14.40 1.20 1.65
C ILE A 20 -14.77 -0.02 2.48
N ASN A 21 -15.18 -1.08 1.79
CA ASN A 21 -15.32 -2.40 2.40
C ASN A 21 -14.00 -3.13 2.20
N PHE A 22 -13.16 -3.15 3.24
CA PHE A 22 -11.83 -3.73 3.15
C PHE A 22 -11.84 -5.24 2.89
N PHE A 23 -12.81 -5.96 3.43
CA PHE A 23 -12.90 -7.40 3.19
C PHE A 23 -13.24 -7.69 1.73
N GLU A 24 -14.20 -6.97 1.16
CA GLU A 24 -14.54 -7.08 -0.26
C GLU A 24 -13.35 -6.68 -1.14
N LEU A 25 -12.71 -5.57 -0.81
CA LEU A 25 -11.56 -5.08 -1.57
C LEU A 25 -10.43 -6.10 -1.63
N THR A 26 -10.03 -6.63 -0.47
CA THR A 26 -8.92 -7.58 -0.40
C THR A 26 -9.27 -8.91 -1.09
N GLU A 27 -10.52 -9.37 -1.00
CA GLU A 27 -10.95 -10.58 -1.71
C GLU A 27 -10.89 -10.39 -3.22
N ARG A 28 -11.36 -9.26 -3.72
CA ARG A 28 -11.29 -8.95 -5.15
C ARG A 28 -9.84 -8.83 -5.63
N LEU A 29 -8.98 -8.20 -4.85
CA LEU A 29 -7.55 -8.11 -5.20
C LEU A 29 -6.90 -9.48 -5.26
N ARG A 30 -7.20 -10.34 -4.30
CA ARG A 30 -6.67 -11.70 -4.25
C ARG A 30 -7.05 -12.50 -5.48
N LEU A 31 -8.30 -12.38 -5.92
CA LEU A 31 -8.83 -13.18 -7.02
C LEU A 31 -8.52 -12.62 -8.41
N GLU A 32 -8.47 -11.29 -8.56
CA GLU A 32 -8.46 -10.66 -9.87
C GLU A 32 -7.17 -9.93 -10.22
N VAL A 33 -6.33 -9.61 -9.23
CA VAL A 33 -5.13 -8.78 -9.45
C VAL A 33 -3.88 -9.57 -9.06
N PRO A 34 -3.05 -10.00 -10.03
CA PRO A 34 -1.84 -10.75 -9.71
C PRO A 34 -0.82 -9.91 -8.94
N HIS A 35 -0.36 -10.44 -7.84
CA HIS A 35 0.70 -9.84 -7.00
C HIS A 35 1.36 -10.98 -6.20
N ASP A 36 2.55 -10.72 -5.65
CA ASP A 36 3.28 -11.76 -4.92
C ASP A 36 2.76 -11.95 -3.51
N PHE A 37 2.48 -10.86 -2.80
CA PHE A 37 1.85 -10.95 -1.48
C PHE A 37 1.17 -9.63 -1.11
N MET A 38 0.27 -9.70 -0.13
CA MET A 38 -0.45 -8.53 0.37
C MET A 38 -0.41 -8.54 1.90
N VAL A 39 -0.13 -7.37 2.46
CA VAL A 39 -0.12 -7.14 3.90
C VAL A 39 -1.09 -6.02 4.23
N LEU A 40 -1.91 -6.22 5.26
CA LEU A 40 -2.76 -5.18 5.82
C LEU A 40 -2.23 -4.82 7.20
N HIS A 41 -2.11 -3.52 7.46
CA HIS A 41 -1.67 -3.04 8.77
C HIS A 41 -2.66 -2.00 9.30
N PRO A 42 -2.98 -2.02 10.59
CA PRO A 42 -3.91 -1.05 11.16
C PRO A 42 -3.47 0.39 10.96
N ARG A 43 -2.19 0.69 11.18
CA ARG A 43 -1.64 2.05 11.00
C ARG A 43 -0.15 2.00 10.69
N LEU A 44 0.21 2.03 9.42
CA LEU A 44 1.62 2.01 9.00
C LEU A 44 2.43 3.21 9.49
N CYS A 45 1.77 4.33 9.76
CA CYS A 45 2.43 5.55 10.20
C CYS A 45 2.82 5.54 11.69
N GLU A 46 2.41 4.53 12.44
CA GLU A 46 2.77 4.39 13.84
C GLU A 46 4.05 3.56 14.02
N GLU A 47 4.57 3.54 15.25
CA GLU A 47 5.82 2.87 15.59
C GLU A 47 5.84 1.39 15.18
N ASN A 48 4.75 0.67 15.43
CA ASN A 48 4.67 -0.75 15.04
C ASN A 48 4.57 -0.93 13.52
N GLY A 49 4.04 0.04 12.80
CA GLY A 49 4.06 0.05 11.33
C GLY A 49 5.47 0.24 10.80
N GLU A 50 6.24 1.14 11.41
CA GLU A 50 7.66 1.31 11.06
C GLU A 50 8.46 0.05 11.33
N ALA A 51 8.19 -0.63 12.45
CA ALA A 51 8.86 -1.88 12.79
C ALA A 51 8.55 -2.97 11.76
N LEU A 52 7.29 -3.06 11.31
CA LEU A 52 6.93 -3.97 10.23
C LEU A 52 7.69 -3.65 8.94
N MET A 53 7.73 -2.39 8.55
CA MET A 53 8.42 -1.97 7.33
C MET A 53 9.92 -2.27 7.40
N ARG A 54 10.54 -2.01 8.53
CA ARG A 54 11.97 -2.31 8.73
C ARG A 54 12.29 -3.77 8.43
N ASP A 55 11.41 -4.68 8.85
CA ASP A 55 11.63 -6.11 8.68
C ASP A 55 11.10 -6.65 7.36
N LEU A 56 10.05 -6.04 6.81
CA LEU A 56 9.38 -6.51 5.60
C LEU A 56 10.01 -6.00 4.31
N LEU A 57 10.36 -4.71 4.25
CA LEU A 57 10.77 -4.09 3.00
C LEU A 57 12.10 -4.64 2.49
N LYS A 58 12.13 -4.99 1.20
CA LYS A 58 13.32 -5.51 0.51
C LYS A 58 13.55 -4.74 -0.79
N PRO A 59 14.80 -4.55 -1.21
CA PRO A 59 15.09 -3.79 -2.44
C PRO A 59 14.69 -4.48 -3.73
N ASP A 60 14.32 -5.76 -3.68
CA ASP A 60 13.89 -6.56 -4.83
C ASP A 60 12.37 -6.52 -5.06
N THR A 61 11.66 -5.69 -4.35
CA THR A 61 10.19 -5.65 -4.37
C THR A 61 9.68 -4.24 -4.64
N ILE A 62 8.62 -4.16 -5.43
CA ILE A 62 7.87 -2.92 -5.66
C ILE A 62 6.69 -2.93 -4.72
N TYR A 63 6.58 -1.91 -3.88
CA TYR A 63 5.50 -1.80 -2.88
C TYR A 63 4.43 -0.83 -3.34
N ILE A 64 3.22 -1.36 -3.52
CA ILE A 64 2.02 -0.55 -3.75
C ILE A 64 1.41 -0.31 -2.39
N THR A 65 1.23 0.96 -2.01
CA THR A 65 0.79 1.32 -0.67
C THR A 65 -0.56 2.04 -0.70
N PRO A 66 -1.67 1.28 -0.68
CA PRO A 66 -2.98 1.88 -0.50
C PRO A 66 -3.12 2.40 0.94
N ALA A 67 -3.34 3.69 1.07
CA ALA A 67 -3.42 4.35 2.38
C ALA A 67 -4.13 5.71 2.24
N CYS A 68 -3.86 6.65 3.13
CA CYS A 68 -4.33 8.01 3.01
C CYS A 68 -3.73 8.67 1.75
N ASN A 69 -3.84 9.99 1.59
CA ASN A 69 -3.39 10.62 0.36
C ASN A 69 -1.87 10.51 0.17
N GLU A 70 -1.43 10.63 -1.09
CA GLU A 70 -0.03 10.44 -1.47
C GLU A 70 0.94 11.35 -0.71
N LYS A 71 0.58 12.61 -0.50
CA LYS A 71 1.46 13.54 0.22
C LYS A 71 1.69 13.12 1.67
N HIS A 72 0.64 12.66 2.35
CA HIS A 72 0.76 12.14 3.71
C HIS A 72 1.60 10.87 3.73
N GLN A 73 1.39 9.96 2.77
CA GLN A 73 2.18 8.74 2.69
C GLN A 73 3.66 9.03 2.54
N MET A 74 4.02 10.00 1.69
CA MET A 74 5.40 10.38 1.47
C MET A 74 6.09 10.79 2.77
N LYS A 75 5.39 11.52 3.64
CA LYS A 75 5.92 11.94 4.94
C LYS A 75 5.91 10.82 5.97
N LEU A 76 4.80 10.09 6.04
CA LEU A 76 4.57 9.12 7.13
C LEU A 76 5.32 7.80 6.93
N LEU A 77 5.55 7.40 5.69
CA LEU A 77 6.23 6.14 5.38
C LEU A 77 7.73 6.29 5.16
N ALA A 78 8.23 7.51 5.03
CA ALA A 78 9.66 7.75 4.74
C ALA A 78 10.58 7.14 5.79
N SER A 79 10.22 7.26 7.08
CA SER A 79 11.02 6.70 8.16
C SER A 79 11.12 5.17 8.09
N GLY A 80 10.01 4.50 7.77
CA GLY A 80 9.99 3.05 7.63
C GLY A 80 10.87 2.56 6.48
N PHE A 81 10.81 3.22 5.33
CA PHE A 81 11.68 2.91 4.20
C PHE A 81 13.15 3.14 4.55
N ALA A 82 13.45 4.25 5.21
CA ALA A 82 14.82 4.57 5.62
C ALA A 82 15.37 3.53 6.59
N LYS A 83 14.58 3.11 7.57
CA LYS A 83 14.99 2.08 8.54
C LYS A 83 15.22 0.73 7.89
N ALA A 84 14.49 0.42 6.83
CA ALA A 84 14.68 -0.80 6.07
C ALA A 84 15.86 -0.73 5.10
N GLY A 85 16.39 0.48 4.85
CA GLY A 85 17.47 0.67 3.89
C GLY A 85 17.00 0.55 2.44
N VAL A 86 15.73 0.79 2.17
CA VAL A 86 15.14 0.68 0.83
C VAL A 86 14.80 2.10 0.33
N PRO A 87 15.27 2.49 -0.86
CA PRO A 87 14.93 3.80 -1.41
C PRO A 87 13.42 3.94 -1.64
N MET A 88 12.86 5.07 -1.23
CA MET A 88 11.45 5.40 -1.45
C MET A 88 11.35 6.18 -2.77
N ASP A 89 11.61 5.50 -3.87
CA ASP A 89 11.65 6.10 -5.21
C ASP A 89 10.55 5.53 -6.11
N GLU A 90 10.43 6.05 -7.32
CA GLU A 90 9.41 5.64 -8.28
C GLU A 90 9.51 4.18 -8.72
N LYS A 91 10.67 3.56 -8.52
CA LYS A 91 10.91 2.18 -8.92
C LYS A 91 10.51 1.17 -7.86
N ARG A 92 10.31 1.61 -6.62
CA ARG A 92 10.05 0.71 -5.49
C ARG A 92 8.81 1.06 -4.69
N TRP A 93 8.24 2.23 -4.94
CA TRP A 93 7.08 2.70 -4.19
C TRP A 93 6.05 3.34 -5.12
N ILE A 94 4.84 2.80 -5.11
CA ILE A 94 3.70 3.33 -5.87
C ILE A 94 2.56 3.57 -4.88
N PRO A 95 2.31 4.84 -4.49
CA PRO A 95 1.22 5.14 -3.57
C PRO A 95 -0.14 5.08 -4.26
N VAL A 96 -1.15 4.67 -3.50
CA VAL A 96 -2.55 4.72 -3.93
C VAL A 96 -3.34 5.46 -2.86
N THR A 97 -4.04 6.51 -3.25
CA THR A 97 -4.87 7.27 -2.33
C THR A 97 -6.21 6.57 -2.14
N MET A 98 -6.53 6.20 -0.89
CA MET A 98 -7.83 5.61 -0.54
C MET A 98 -8.78 6.64 0.06
N ALA A 99 -8.27 7.77 0.55
CA ALA A 99 -9.08 8.80 1.20
C ALA A 99 -10.15 9.34 0.25
N GLN A 100 -11.39 9.45 0.74
CA GLN A 100 -12.54 9.99 0.01
C GLN A 100 -12.96 9.17 -1.22
N LYS A 101 -12.60 7.88 -1.25
CA LYS A 101 -12.95 6.99 -2.36
C LYS A 101 -13.77 5.80 -1.85
N ASP A 102 -14.49 5.15 -2.77
CA ASP A 102 -15.22 3.92 -2.46
C ASP A 102 -14.43 2.67 -2.85
N THR A 103 -14.99 1.50 -2.55
CA THR A 103 -14.34 0.21 -2.81
C THR A 103 -13.98 0.03 -4.29
N ASP A 104 -14.90 0.35 -5.20
CA ASP A 104 -14.68 0.16 -6.64
C ASP A 104 -13.57 1.07 -7.18
N GLN A 105 -13.56 2.33 -6.73
CA GLN A 105 -12.51 3.28 -7.13
C GLN A 105 -11.14 2.83 -6.65
N VAL A 106 -11.04 2.41 -5.39
CA VAL A 106 -9.77 1.94 -4.83
C VAL A 106 -9.31 0.67 -5.52
N PHE A 107 -10.22 -0.27 -5.78
CA PHE A 107 -9.89 -1.49 -6.51
C PHE A 107 -9.29 -1.17 -7.88
N ALA A 108 -9.93 -0.28 -8.64
CA ALA A 108 -9.45 0.13 -9.96
C ALA A 108 -8.07 0.79 -9.88
N ASP A 109 -7.84 1.64 -8.89
CA ASP A 109 -6.57 2.35 -8.71
C ASP A 109 -5.44 1.39 -8.32
N ILE A 110 -5.71 0.41 -7.47
CA ILE A 110 -4.71 -0.60 -7.10
C ILE A 110 -4.40 -1.48 -8.30
N LYS A 111 -5.41 -1.89 -9.05
CA LYS A 111 -5.21 -2.70 -10.27
C LYS A 111 -4.31 -1.96 -11.25
N ALA A 112 -4.56 -0.68 -11.48
CA ALA A 112 -3.73 0.15 -12.36
C ALA A 112 -2.29 0.25 -11.84
N ALA A 113 -2.11 0.39 -10.53
CA ALA A 113 -0.79 0.45 -9.91
C ALA A 113 -0.03 -0.87 -10.09
N VAL A 114 -0.70 -2.01 -9.95
CA VAL A 114 -0.08 -3.32 -10.18
C VAL A 114 0.34 -3.47 -11.65
N GLU A 115 -0.50 -3.04 -12.58
CA GLU A 115 -0.16 -3.08 -14.01
C GLU A 115 1.05 -2.21 -14.32
N LYS A 116 1.13 -1.03 -13.71
CA LYS A 116 2.30 -0.15 -13.82
C LYS A 116 3.55 -0.84 -13.28
N ALA A 117 3.43 -1.48 -12.12
CA ALA A 117 4.55 -2.20 -11.50
C ALA A 117 5.04 -3.35 -12.38
N LYS A 118 4.14 -4.08 -13.02
CA LYS A 118 4.51 -5.16 -13.95
C LYS A 118 5.33 -4.64 -15.13
N GLY A 119 5.01 -3.47 -15.63
CA GLY A 119 5.77 -2.83 -16.71
C GLY A 119 7.16 -2.38 -16.29
N MET A 120 7.39 -2.22 -14.98
CA MET A 120 8.68 -1.81 -14.42
C MET A 120 9.54 -3.01 -14.00
N ALA A 121 8.91 -4.12 -13.74
CA ALA A 121 9.57 -5.29 -13.18
C ALA A 121 10.43 -6.06 -14.22
#